data_0204bd1b936c7076b3b211982f289873
#
_entry.id   0204bd1b936c7076b3b211982f289873
#
_cell.length_a   1.000
_cell.length_b   1.000
_cell.length_c   1.000
_cell.angle_alpha   90.00
_cell.angle_beta   90.00
_cell.angle_gamma   90.00
#
_symmetry.space_group_name_H-M   'P 1'
#
loop_
_entity.id
_entity.type
_entity.pdbx_description
1 polymer ?
#
loop_
_entity_poly.entity_id
_entity_poly.type
_entity_poly.pdbx_seq_one_letter_code
_entity_poly.pdbx_strand_id
1 'polypeptide(L)'
;MDSKIHLIQFIVKANFKVRLLLPLCMDKQLIECVPNISEGRNQEIINQIVSNIPQNEHCSVLSVEPDADYNRTVITIAGSPDDVYIAAYKLIEAAVELIDMSNHHGEHPRLGVVDVCPFIPLNNYTMEECSSLAEKLAKSVADDLGVSTFLYGYSAKNADRKLLST
;
A
#
# COMPACT_ATOMS: atom_id res chain seq x y z
N MET A 1 -0.02 13.74 20.64
CA MET A 1 -1.49 13.56 20.44
C MET A 1 -1.91 13.73 18.97
N ASP A 2 -0.98 14.02 18.05
CA ASP A 2 -1.31 14.42 16.67
C ASP A 2 -1.27 13.34 15.59
N SER A 3 -0.62 12.19 15.85
CA SER A 3 -0.47 11.13 14.84
C SER A 3 -1.78 10.45 14.44
N LYS A 4 -2.75 10.32 15.37
CA LYS A 4 -4.06 9.72 15.08
C LYS A 4 -4.97 10.63 14.24
N ILE A 5 -4.85 11.96 14.39
CA ILE A 5 -5.64 12.94 13.65
C ILE A 5 -5.20 13.01 12.17
N HIS A 6 -3.91 12.90 11.90
CA HIS A 6 -3.38 12.86 10.53
C HIS A 6 -3.81 11.60 9.77
N LEU A 7 -3.84 10.45 10.42
CA LEU A 7 -4.31 9.19 9.82
C LEU A 7 -5.80 9.26 9.47
N ILE A 8 -6.63 9.88 10.34
CA ILE A 8 -8.07 10.06 10.10
C ILE A 8 -8.33 11.05 8.96
N GLN A 9 -7.57 12.13 8.83
CA GLN A 9 -7.68 13.07 7.70
C GLN A 9 -7.30 12.43 6.37
N PHE A 10 -6.32 11.52 6.36
CA PHE A 10 -5.90 10.80 5.17
C PHE A 10 -6.99 9.85 4.65
N ILE A 11 -7.61 9.09 5.53
CA ILE A 11 -8.73 8.20 5.21
C ILE A 11 -9.94 9.00 4.68
N VAL A 12 -10.22 10.17 5.25
CA VAL A 12 -11.34 11.05 4.80
C VAL A 12 -11.08 11.65 3.43
N LYS A 13 -9.83 12.01 3.07
CA LYS A 13 -9.50 12.52 1.73
C LYS A 13 -9.55 11.42 0.65
N ALA A 14 -9.06 10.24 0.93
CA ALA A 14 -9.17 9.09 0.04
C ALA A 14 -10.65 8.72 -0.21
N ASN A 15 -11.46 8.65 0.85
CA ASN A 15 -12.91 8.40 0.76
C ASN A 15 -13.66 9.41 -0.10
N PHE A 16 -13.21 10.66 -0.25
CA PHE A 16 -13.92 11.64 -1.07
C PHE A 16 -13.79 11.36 -2.56
N LYS A 17 -12.60 10.98 -3.05
CA LYS A 17 -12.41 10.58 -4.46
C LYS A 17 -13.07 9.23 -4.77
N VAL A 18 -12.94 8.27 -3.86
CA VAL A 18 -13.58 6.94 -3.98
C VAL A 18 -15.10 7.06 -3.92
N ARG A 19 -15.67 7.94 -3.09
CA ARG A 19 -17.11 8.15 -2.97
C ARG A 19 -17.75 8.73 -4.25
N LEU A 20 -16.98 9.39 -5.11
CA LEU A 20 -17.47 9.89 -6.40
C LEU A 20 -17.60 8.76 -7.44
N LEU A 21 -16.84 7.65 -7.28
CA LEU A 21 -16.86 6.46 -8.15
C LEU A 21 -17.89 5.41 -7.68
N LEU A 22 -18.30 5.45 -6.41
CA LEU A 22 -19.23 4.48 -5.80
C LEU A 22 -20.59 4.33 -6.51
N PRO A 23 -21.25 5.39 -7.05
CA PRO A 23 -22.54 5.24 -7.72
C PRO A 23 -22.47 4.40 -9.01
N LEU A 24 -21.30 4.30 -9.64
CA LEU A 24 -21.07 3.54 -10.87
C LEU A 24 -20.67 2.07 -10.61
N CYS A 25 -20.42 1.68 -9.35
CA CYS A 25 -19.86 0.37 -8.98
C CYS A 25 -20.69 -0.40 -7.96
N MET A 26 -22.02 -0.14 -7.84
CA MET A 26 -22.86 -0.72 -6.77
C MET A 26 -22.81 -2.25 -6.70
N ASP A 27 -22.52 -2.95 -7.80
CA ASP A 27 -22.43 -4.42 -7.83
C ASP A 27 -20.99 -4.95 -7.92
N LYS A 28 -19.96 -4.07 -7.97
CA LYS A 28 -18.56 -4.49 -8.12
C LYS A 28 -17.86 -4.59 -6.77
N GLN A 29 -16.97 -5.56 -6.63
CA GLN A 29 -16.01 -5.62 -5.53
C GLN A 29 -15.00 -4.49 -5.69
N LEU A 30 -14.72 -3.76 -4.61
CA LEU A 30 -13.79 -2.64 -4.60
C LEU A 30 -12.96 -2.68 -3.32
N ILE A 31 -11.65 -2.54 -3.49
CA ILE A 31 -10.71 -2.41 -2.39
C ILE A 31 -9.75 -1.22 -2.62
N GLU A 32 -9.12 -0.78 -1.56
CA GLU A 32 -8.02 0.17 -1.56
C GLU A 32 -6.75 -0.52 -1.05
N CYS A 33 -5.60 -0.14 -1.61
CA CYS A 33 -4.29 -0.50 -1.11
C CYS A 33 -3.47 0.78 -0.91
N VAL A 34 -2.80 0.92 0.25
CA VAL A 34 -2.06 2.14 0.60
C VAL A 34 -0.61 1.81 0.97
N PRO A 35 0.21 1.32 0.02
CA PRO A 35 1.61 1.03 0.28
C PRO A 35 2.41 2.30 0.61
N ASN A 36 3.38 2.12 1.51
CA ASN A 36 4.38 3.14 1.84
C ASN A 36 5.75 2.64 1.41
N ILE A 37 6.38 3.33 0.46
CA ILE A 37 7.73 3.04 -0.01
C ILE A 37 8.76 3.90 0.71
N SER A 38 9.96 3.36 0.96
CA SER A 38 11.07 4.04 1.63
C SER A 38 11.88 4.90 0.65
N GLU A 39 11.21 5.78 -0.06
CA GLU A 39 11.78 6.83 -0.90
C GLU A 39 10.83 8.04 -0.93
N GLY A 40 11.30 9.21 -0.56
CA GLY A 40 10.50 10.45 -0.52
C GLY A 40 11.22 11.66 -1.09
N ARG A 41 12.47 11.49 -1.56
CA ARG A 41 13.34 12.58 -2.00
C ARG A 41 13.66 12.52 -3.49
N ASN A 42 13.90 11.32 -4.01
CA ASN A 42 14.23 11.14 -5.42
C ASN A 42 12.96 10.96 -6.25
N GLN A 43 12.48 12.05 -6.83
CA GLN A 43 11.26 12.06 -7.64
C GLN A 43 11.35 11.15 -8.86
N GLU A 44 12.56 10.94 -9.41
CA GLU A 44 12.76 10.08 -10.57
C GLU A 44 12.50 8.59 -10.19
N ILE A 45 13.06 8.13 -9.08
CA ILE A 45 12.80 6.79 -8.55
C ILE A 45 11.31 6.60 -8.24
N ILE A 46 10.69 7.58 -7.57
CA ILE A 46 9.25 7.54 -7.26
C ILE A 46 8.43 7.40 -8.56
N ASN A 47 8.73 8.23 -9.57
CA ASN A 47 8.02 8.20 -10.85
C ASN A 47 8.23 6.86 -11.58
N GLN A 48 9.44 6.30 -11.55
CA GLN A 48 9.72 4.98 -12.13
C GLN A 48 8.89 3.89 -11.44
N ILE A 49 8.86 3.87 -10.10
CA ILE A 49 8.04 2.90 -9.34
C ILE A 49 6.56 3.05 -9.71
N VAL A 50 6.03 4.26 -9.71
CA VAL A 50 4.62 4.53 -10.03
C VAL A 50 4.29 4.13 -11.46
N SER A 51 5.21 4.31 -12.42
CA SER A 51 5.00 3.93 -13.82
C SER A 51 4.91 2.42 -14.05
N ASN A 52 5.45 1.62 -13.13
CA ASN A 52 5.35 0.16 -13.14
C ASN A 52 3.99 -0.37 -12.62
N ILE A 53 3.17 0.50 -12.00
CA ILE A 53 1.85 0.12 -11.50
C ILE A 53 0.88 0.04 -12.68
N PRO A 54 0.33 -1.15 -13.01
CA PRO A 54 -0.66 -1.25 -14.07
C PRO A 54 -1.92 -0.47 -13.72
N GLN A 55 -2.37 0.37 -14.63
CA GLN A 55 -3.62 1.12 -14.51
C GLN A 55 -4.53 0.78 -15.69
N ASN A 56 -5.82 0.56 -15.39
CA ASN A 56 -6.85 0.22 -16.37
C ASN A 56 -8.22 0.70 -15.85
N GLU A 57 -9.30 0.31 -16.52
CA GLU A 57 -10.66 0.67 -16.11
C GLU A 57 -11.11 0.08 -14.77
N HIS A 58 -10.34 -0.88 -14.21
CA HIS A 58 -10.64 -1.57 -12.95
C HIS A 58 -9.65 -1.26 -11.83
N CYS A 59 -8.55 -0.53 -12.12
CA CYS A 59 -7.54 -0.17 -11.13
C CYS A 59 -6.87 1.17 -11.47
N SER A 60 -6.75 2.04 -10.48
CA SER A 60 -6.14 3.37 -10.63
C SER A 60 -5.28 3.75 -9.43
N VAL A 61 -4.18 4.45 -9.71
CA VAL A 61 -3.43 5.21 -8.68
C VAL A 61 -4.18 6.51 -8.41
N LEU A 62 -4.64 6.69 -7.18
CA LEU A 62 -5.44 7.85 -6.77
C LEU A 62 -4.59 9.01 -6.25
N SER A 63 -3.49 8.70 -5.54
CA SER A 63 -2.53 9.70 -5.07
C SER A 63 -1.12 9.11 -4.93
N VAL A 64 -0.14 10.01 -5.04
CA VAL A 64 1.28 9.77 -4.75
C VAL A 64 1.73 10.94 -3.90
N GLU A 65 2.10 10.69 -2.64
CA GLU A 65 2.38 11.72 -1.65
C GLU A 65 3.78 11.50 -1.05
N PRO A 66 4.83 12.07 -1.68
CA PRO A 66 6.19 12.02 -1.16
C PRO A 66 6.37 12.94 0.05
N ASP A 67 7.16 12.49 1.02
CA ASP A 67 7.56 13.25 2.18
C ASP A 67 9.09 13.15 2.34
N ALA A 68 9.76 14.28 2.11
CA ALA A 68 11.23 14.35 2.12
C ALA A 68 11.83 14.25 3.53
N ASP A 69 11.13 14.72 4.57
CA ASP A 69 11.60 14.69 5.95
C ASP A 69 11.58 13.25 6.48
N TYR A 70 10.46 12.56 6.25
CA TYR A 70 10.35 11.14 6.57
C TYR A 70 11.07 10.23 5.56
N ASN A 71 11.45 10.75 4.40
CA ASN A 71 12.01 10.02 3.27
C ASN A 71 11.15 8.78 2.91
N ARG A 72 9.87 9.04 2.66
CA ARG A 72 8.82 8.05 2.44
C ARG A 72 7.80 8.60 1.43
N THR A 73 7.23 7.72 0.62
CA THR A 73 6.08 8.08 -0.22
C THR A 73 4.90 7.18 0.11
N VAL A 74 3.74 7.77 0.33
CA VAL A 74 2.46 7.09 0.45
C VAL A 74 1.80 7.06 -0.92
N ILE A 75 1.43 5.85 -1.39
CA ILE A 75 0.77 5.67 -2.68
C ILE A 75 -0.60 5.06 -2.42
N THR A 76 -1.66 5.67 -2.94
CA THR A 76 -3.03 5.15 -2.81
C THR A 76 -3.48 4.55 -4.13
N ILE A 77 -3.86 3.28 -4.11
CA ILE A 77 -4.35 2.51 -5.25
C ILE A 77 -5.75 2.02 -4.92
N ALA A 78 -6.70 2.11 -5.85
CA ALA A 78 -8.02 1.53 -5.66
C ALA A 78 -8.51 0.86 -6.93
N GLY A 79 -9.31 -0.22 -6.75
CA GLY A 79 -9.83 -0.98 -7.88
C GLY A 79 -10.41 -2.34 -7.47
N SER A 80 -10.56 -3.22 -8.46
CA SER A 80 -10.95 -4.61 -8.21
C SER A 80 -9.88 -5.34 -7.41
N PRO A 81 -10.24 -6.33 -6.58
CA PRO A 81 -9.26 -7.05 -5.76
C PRO A 81 -8.10 -7.65 -6.55
N ASP A 82 -8.38 -8.25 -7.70
CA ASP A 82 -7.36 -8.89 -8.53
C ASP A 82 -6.42 -7.87 -9.17
N ASP A 83 -6.96 -6.76 -9.69
CA ASP A 83 -6.14 -5.71 -10.30
C ASP A 83 -5.30 -4.96 -9.26
N VAL A 84 -5.87 -4.67 -8.07
CA VAL A 84 -5.12 -4.05 -6.96
C VAL A 84 -4.03 -4.97 -6.43
N TYR A 85 -4.27 -6.28 -6.39
CA TYR A 85 -3.23 -7.27 -6.06
C TYR A 85 -2.05 -7.20 -7.04
N ILE A 86 -2.33 -7.19 -8.35
CA ILE A 86 -1.29 -7.08 -9.39
C ILE A 86 -0.56 -5.74 -9.28
N ALA A 87 -1.29 -4.65 -9.06
CA ALA A 87 -0.74 -3.31 -8.89
C ALA A 87 0.20 -3.23 -7.68
N ALA A 88 -0.21 -3.78 -6.53
CA ALA A 88 0.61 -3.84 -5.32
C ALA A 88 1.87 -4.70 -5.53
N TYR A 89 1.75 -5.85 -6.18
CA TYR A 89 2.90 -6.70 -6.49
C TYR A 89 3.92 -5.97 -7.38
N LYS A 90 3.46 -5.34 -8.47
CA LYS A 90 4.33 -4.59 -9.40
C LYS A 90 4.98 -3.36 -8.76
N LEU A 91 4.29 -2.69 -7.85
CA LEU A 91 4.87 -1.63 -7.04
C LEU A 91 6.01 -2.17 -6.16
N ILE A 92 5.77 -3.29 -5.44
CA ILE A 92 6.77 -3.91 -4.57
C ILE A 92 7.98 -4.37 -5.37
N GLU A 93 7.77 -5.05 -6.50
CA GLU A 93 8.82 -5.51 -7.42
C GLU A 93 9.72 -4.32 -7.85
N ALA A 94 9.13 -3.24 -8.36
CA ALA A 94 9.87 -2.05 -8.77
C ALA A 94 10.58 -1.34 -7.60
N ALA A 95 9.94 -1.28 -6.43
CA ALA A 95 10.56 -0.69 -5.26
C ALA A 95 11.77 -1.48 -4.77
N VAL A 96 11.71 -2.82 -4.77
CA VAL A 96 12.83 -3.70 -4.40
C VAL A 96 14.00 -3.54 -5.38
N GLU A 97 13.73 -3.33 -6.65
CA GLU A 97 14.76 -3.13 -7.67
C GLU A 97 15.43 -1.74 -7.60
N LEU A 98 14.66 -0.68 -7.30
CA LEU A 98 15.09 0.70 -7.47
C LEU A 98 15.53 1.39 -6.18
N ILE A 99 15.10 0.95 -5.00
CA ILE A 99 15.42 1.60 -3.72
C ILE A 99 16.60 0.91 -3.05
N ASP A 100 17.68 1.66 -2.82
CA ASP A 100 18.83 1.20 -2.03
C ASP A 100 18.66 1.57 -0.55
N MET A 101 18.34 0.58 0.28
CA MET A 101 18.17 0.75 1.72
C MET A 101 19.50 0.94 2.48
N SER A 102 20.66 0.65 1.88
CA SER A 102 21.96 0.75 2.57
C SER A 102 22.33 2.22 2.88
N ASN A 103 21.85 3.15 2.08
CA ASN A 103 22.11 4.60 2.19
C ASN A 103 20.88 5.39 2.63
N HIS A 104 19.83 4.71 3.10
CA HIS A 104 18.57 5.35 3.39
C HIS A 104 18.54 5.99 4.79
N HIS A 105 18.25 7.31 4.84
CA HIS A 105 18.08 8.09 6.07
C HIS A 105 16.78 8.91 6.02
N GLY A 106 16.03 8.92 7.11
CA GLY A 106 14.81 9.70 7.31
C GLY A 106 14.34 9.56 8.75
N GLU A 107 13.46 10.45 9.21
CA GLU A 107 13.00 10.48 10.61
C GLU A 107 12.01 9.35 10.94
N HIS A 108 11.35 8.76 9.94
CA HIS A 108 10.41 7.67 10.17
C HIS A 108 11.16 6.34 10.37
N PRO A 109 10.88 5.59 11.44
CA PRO A 109 11.36 4.22 11.59
C PRO A 109 10.75 3.34 10.48
N ARG A 110 11.57 2.51 9.86
CA ARG A 110 11.17 1.64 8.76
C ARG A 110 11.86 0.29 8.85
N LEU A 111 11.15 -0.72 8.36
CA LEU A 111 11.59 -2.10 8.39
C LEU A 111 12.07 -2.59 7.01
N GLY A 112 11.69 -1.92 5.92
CA GLY A 112 12.03 -2.37 4.58
C GLY A 112 11.76 -1.36 3.47
N VAL A 113 11.99 -1.80 2.24
CA VAL A 113 11.79 -1.02 1.01
C VAL A 113 10.33 -0.59 0.85
N VAL A 114 9.40 -1.49 1.13
CA VAL A 114 7.98 -1.21 1.32
C VAL A 114 7.67 -1.50 2.78
N ASP A 115 7.45 -0.44 3.56
CA ASP A 115 7.30 -0.52 5.00
C ASP A 115 5.97 -1.12 5.40
N VAL A 116 4.90 -0.69 4.74
CA VAL A 116 3.54 -1.23 4.91
C VAL A 116 2.81 -1.33 3.58
N CYS A 117 1.92 -2.32 3.45
CA CYS A 117 1.09 -2.52 2.26
C CYS A 117 -0.30 -3.04 2.68
N PRO A 118 -1.15 -2.17 3.27
CA PRO A 118 -2.47 -2.55 3.76
C PRO A 118 -3.49 -2.67 2.62
N PHE A 119 -4.36 -3.70 2.70
CA PHE A 119 -5.59 -3.79 1.91
C PHE A 119 -6.80 -3.41 2.77
N ILE A 120 -7.68 -2.59 2.22
CA ILE A 120 -8.83 -2.01 2.91
C ILE A 120 -10.08 -2.30 2.07
N PRO A 121 -11.10 -2.98 2.60
CA PRO A 121 -12.34 -3.23 1.87
C PRO A 121 -13.16 -1.93 1.75
N LEU A 122 -13.63 -1.63 0.54
CA LEU A 122 -14.47 -0.47 0.27
C LEU A 122 -15.91 -0.83 -0.08
N ASN A 123 -16.11 -1.82 -0.95
CA ASN A 123 -17.44 -2.25 -1.38
C ASN A 123 -17.45 -3.74 -1.76
N ASN A 124 -18.48 -4.47 -1.31
CA ASN A 124 -18.72 -5.89 -1.61
C ASN A 124 -17.48 -6.80 -1.41
N TYR A 125 -16.63 -6.46 -0.47
CA TYR A 125 -15.43 -7.19 -0.06
C TYR A 125 -15.27 -7.12 1.44
N THR A 126 -14.76 -8.15 2.08
CA THR A 126 -14.66 -8.26 3.54
C THR A 126 -13.21 -8.10 4.02
N MET A 127 -13.03 -7.87 5.33
CA MET A 127 -11.70 -7.86 5.95
C MET A 127 -11.02 -9.23 5.89
N GLU A 128 -11.79 -10.32 5.93
CA GLU A 128 -11.32 -11.69 5.81
C GLU A 128 -10.76 -11.94 4.39
N GLU A 129 -11.46 -11.45 3.37
CA GLU A 129 -11.00 -11.53 1.98
C GLU A 129 -9.75 -10.67 1.76
N CYS A 130 -9.70 -9.45 2.32
CA CYS A 130 -8.48 -8.62 2.32
C CYS A 130 -7.31 -9.32 3.03
N SER A 131 -7.56 -10.00 4.15
CA SER A 131 -6.53 -10.77 4.85
C SER A 131 -5.99 -11.91 3.99
N SER A 132 -6.86 -12.64 3.31
CA SER A 132 -6.47 -13.71 2.38
C SER A 132 -5.67 -13.18 1.20
N LEU A 133 -6.04 -11.99 0.68
CA LEU A 133 -5.32 -11.32 -0.38
C LEU A 133 -3.92 -10.86 0.07
N ALA A 134 -3.81 -10.34 1.30
CA ALA A 134 -2.53 -9.95 1.90
C ALA A 134 -1.60 -11.16 2.11
N GLU A 135 -2.14 -12.30 2.55
CA GLU A 135 -1.39 -13.55 2.69
C GLU A 135 -0.88 -14.05 1.33
N LYS A 136 -1.73 -13.99 0.30
CA LYS A 136 -1.36 -14.36 -1.08
C LYS A 136 -0.24 -13.44 -1.60
N LEU A 137 -0.36 -12.12 -1.41
CA LEU A 137 0.68 -11.16 -1.83
C LEU A 137 1.99 -11.40 -1.09
N ALA A 138 1.94 -11.55 0.24
CA ALA A 138 3.11 -11.82 1.06
C ALA A 138 3.86 -13.08 0.61
N LYS A 139 3.11 -14.14 0.27
CA LYS A 139 3.70 -15.38 -0.25
C LYS A 139 4.37 -15.16 -1.61
N SER A 140 3.69 -14.50 -2.57
CA SER A 140 4.29 -14.23 -3.89
C SER A 140 5.54 -13.38 -3.79
N VAL A 141 5.53 -12.32 -2.98
CA VAL A 141 6.70 -11.45 -2.75
C VAL A 141 7.87 -12.23 -2.14
N ALA A 142 7.59 -13.10 -1.18
CA ALA A 142 8.64 -13.92 -0.56
C ALA A 142 9.22 -14.96 -1.54
N ASP A 143 8.35 -15.67 -2.27
CA ASP A 143 8.76 -16.73 -3.18
C ASP A 143 9.48 -16.20 -4.43
N ASP A 144 8.98 -15.11 -5.03
CA ASP A 144 9.47 -14.61 -6.31
C ASP A 144 10.60 -13.59 -6.16
N LEU A 145 10.56 -12.73 -5.12
CA LEU A 145 11.51 -11.64 -4.93
C LEU A 145 12.53 -11.93 -3.80
N GLY A 146 12.34 -12.99 -3.02
CA GLY A 146 13.21 -13.34 -1.90
C GLY A 146 13.14 -12.35 -0.73
N VAL A 147 12.08 -11.55 -0.64
CA VAL A 147 11.89 -10.51 0.38
C VAL A 147 11.11 -11.06 1.56
N SER A 148 11.63 -10.87 2.77
CA SER A 148 10.92 -11.23 4.00
C SER A 148 9.68 -10.37 4.19
N THR A 149 8.55 -11.01 4.46
CA THR A 149 7.26 -10.35 4.65
C THR A 149 6.67 -10.65 6.03
N PHE A 150 5.95 -9.69 6.60
CA PHE A 150 5.33 -9.80 7.91
C PHE A 150 3.84 -9.45 7.82
N LEU A 151 2.98 -10.36 8.25
CA LEU A 151 1.56 -10.11 8.35
C LEU A 151 1.24 -9.39 9.67
N TYR A 152 0.48 -8.30 9.60
CA TYR A 152 0.10 -7.46 10.74
C TYR A 152 -1.39 -7.11 10.74
N GLY A 153 -1.85 -6.46 11.79
CA GLY A 153 -3.25 -6.04 11.92
C GLY A 153 -4.21 -7.23 11.91
N TYR A 154 -5.19 -7.20 11.03
CA TYR A 154 -6.20 -8.26 10.90
C TYR A 154 -5.62 -9.58 10.37
N SER A 155 -4.57 -9.51 9.54
CA SER A 155 -3.87 -10.67 8.98
C SER A 155 -2.81 -11.28 9.91
N ALA A 156 -2.55 -10.67 11.08
CA ALA A 156 -1.52 -11.11 12.00
C ALA A 156 -1.75 -12.54 12.50
N LYS A 157 -0.75 -13.40 12.36
CA LYS A 157 -0.78 -14.78 12.89
C LYS A 157 -0.44 -14.85 14.38
N ASN A 158 0.28 -13.83 14.90
CA ASN A 158 0.68 -13.72 16.31
C ASN A 158 0.04 -12.47 16.92
N ALA A 159 -0.33 -12.57 18.22
CA ALA A 159 -0.95 -11.45 18.94
C ALA A 159 -0.06 -10.20 18.99
N ASP A 160 1.25 -10.38 19.11
CA ASP A 160 2.24 -9.30 19.20
C ASP A 160 2.37 -8.47 17.93
N ARG A 161 1.87 -8.96 16.78
CA ARG A 161 1.88 -8.28 15.48
C ARG A 161 0.55 -7.64 15.11
N LYS A 162 -0.42 -7.64 16.01
CA LYS A 162 -1.71 -6.95 15.76
C LYS A 162 -1.56 -5.42 15.76
N LEU A 163 -0.56 -4.89 16.47
CA LEU A 163 -0.25 -3.48 16.49
C LEU A 163 1.06 -3.24 15.73
N LEU A 164 1.08 -2.27 14.82
CA LEU A 164 2.27 -1.84 14.07
C LEU A 164 3.29 -1.08 14.96
N SER A 165 2.90 -0.68 16.15
CA SER A 165 3.64 0.23 17.03
C SER A 165 4.19 -0.48 18.26
N THR A 166 4.86 -1.60 18.10
CA THR A 166 5.61 -2.19 19.24
C THR A 166 7.06 -2.36 18.90
#